data_a552f26aaf4d141f81a33068ee9614b8
#
_entry.id   a552f26aaf4d141f81a33068ee9614b8
#
_cell.length_a   1.000
_cell.length_b   1.000
_cell.length_c   1.000
_cell.angle_alpha   90.00
_cell.angle_beta   90.00
_cell.angle_gamma   90.00
#
_symmetry.space_group_name_H-M   'P 1'
#
loop_
_entity.id
_entity.type
_entity.pdbx_description
1 polymer ?
#
loop_
_entity_poly.entity_id
_entity_poly.type
_entity_poly.pdbx_seq_one_letter_code
_entity_poly.pdbx_strand_id
1 'polypeptide(L)'
;MNTTHGALSALILAGTRPGAPDPMAQACGVSHKAILPVGGTPMVLRVIRALQATPGIGRIAVCIDNPAVLDGLLPSDIEIVPSSPNGPSASVLAGLTQMGTPLLVTTADNALLRPEWISEFLAKCSPQTDVAAAVAPEAVVLRDVPGTRRTFIRLADMAFSGCNLFLFRTPASLQVAALWQRVEKNRKHPLRIAWLLGPGILLRAVCKKLTRAALCKRIGALSGTTAELVPLSDGRAAVDVDKPADLELTEKLIAADAAAKT
;
A
#
# COMPACT_ATOMS: atom_id res chain seq x y z
N MET A 1 -2.49 4.34 -33.62
CA MET A 1 -1.55 5.19 -32.90
C MET A 1 -1.19 4.45 -31.60
N ASN A 2 -0.07 3.75 -31.57
CA ASN A 2 0.46 3.10 -30.36
C ASN A 2 0.97 4.19 -29.43
N THR A 3 0.19 4.59 -28.45
CA THR A 3 0.74 5.29 -27.28
C THR A 3 1.59 4.28 -26.52
N THR A 4 2.89 4.37 -26.66
CA THR A 4 3.86 3.77 -25.74
C THR A 4 3.60 4.39 -24.37
N HIS A 5 2.66 3.81 -23.60
CA HIS A 5 2.63 4.05 -22.16
C HIS A 5 3.98 3.51 -21.65
N GLY A 6 4.81 4.40 -21.09
CA GLY A 6 6.04 4.02 -20.42
C GLY A 6 5.74 2.88 -19.44
N ALA A 7 6.67 1.93 -19.31
CA ALA A 7 6.53 0.82 -18.40
C ALA A 7 6.16 1.34 -17.00
N LEU A 8 5.20 0.70 -16.32
CA LEU A 8 4.77 1.07 -14.97
C LEU A 8 5.95 0.93 -14.01
N SER A 9 6.33 2.02 -13.33
CA SER A 9 7.34 1.97 -12.28
C SER A 9 6.72 1.52 -10.96
N ALA A 10 7.50 0.90 -10.08
CA ALA A 10 7.04 0.50 -8.74
C ALA A 10 7.96 1.02 -7.64
N LEU A 11 7.37 1.49 -6.54
CA LEU A 11 8.04 1.97 -5.34
C LEU A 11 7.63 1.14 -4.13
N ILE A 12 8.61 0.58 -3.41
CA ILE A 12 8.39 -0.17 -2.18
C ILE A 12 8.77 0.71 -0.99
N LEU A 13 7.82 1.03 -0.13
CA LEU A 13 8.10 1.76 1.10
C LEU A 13 8.65 0.79 2.16
N ALA A 14 9.90 0.96 2.52
CA ALA A 14 10.65 0.09 3.44
C ALA A 14 11.27 0.86 4.63
N GLY A 15 11.08 2.18 4.68
CA GLY A 15 11.67 3.03 5.71
C GLY A 15 11.01 2.90 7.08
N THR A 16 11.80 3.18 8.11
CA THR A 16 11.35 3.26 9.50
C THR A 16 10.87 4.68 9.84
N ARG A 17 10.04 4.80 10.88
CA ARG A 17 9.64 6.13 11.37
C ARG A 17 10.77 6.73 12.20
N PRO A 18 11.12 8.02 11.99
CA PRO A 18 12.11 8.68 12.80
C PRO A 18 11.74 8.69 14.30
N GLY A 19 12.72 8.50 15.16
CA GLY A 19 12.61 8.74 16.60
C GLY A 19 12.21 7.55 17.46
N ALA A 20 11.83 6.41 16.89
CA ALA A 20 11.67 5.17 17.64
C ALA A 20 11.93 3.95 16.74
N PRO A 21 12.67 2.95 17.22
CA PRO A 21 12.83 1.69 16.51
C PRO A 21 11.45 1.04 16.28
N ASP A 22 11.32 0.34 15.16
CA ASP A 22 10.10 -0.42 14.87
C ASP A 22 9.95 -1.56 15.91
N PRO A 23 8.82 -1.65 16.64
CA PRO A 23 8.63 -2.65 17.68
C PRO A 23 8.74 -4.09 17.17
N MET A 24 8.33 -4.34 15.90
CA MET A 24 8.43 -5.65 15.28
C MET A 24 9.87 -6.00 14.95
N ALA A 25 10.63 -5.05 14.40
CA ALA A 25 12.05 -5.22 14.14
C ALA A 25 12.83 -5.52 15.43
N GLN A 26 12.53 -4.77 16.52
CA GLN A 26 13.13 -5.02 17.84
C GLN A 26 12.79 -6.41 18.37
N ALA A 27 11.51 -6.81 18.34
CA ALA A 27 11.07 -8.10 18.85
C ALA A 27 11.73 -9.29 18.11
N CYS A 28 12.11 -9.08 16.84
CA CYS A 28 12.74 -10.09 15.99
C CYS A 28 14.28 -9.94 15.88
N GLY A 29 14.88 -8.98 16.59
CA GLY A 29 16.34 -8.78 16.62
C GLY A 29 16.92 -8.28 15.29
N VAL A 30 16.12 -7.61 14.44
CA VAL A 30 16.57 -7.02 13.18
C VAL A 30 16.56 -5.49 13.26
N SER A 31 17.39 -4.83 12.44
CA SER A 31 17.47 -3.37 12.42
C SER A 31 16.24 -2.72 11.76
N HIS A 32 15.70 -3.34 10.74
CA HIS A 32 14.57 -2.84 9.95
C HIS A 32 13.56 -3.97 9.70
N LYS A 33 12.29 -3.63 9.79
CA LYS A 33 11.18 -4.57 9.50
C LYS A 33 11.26 -5.15 8.09
N ALA A 34 11.73 -4.38 7.11
CA ALA A 34 11.84 -4.79 5.71
C ALA A 34 12.73 -6.03 5.49
N ILE A 35 13.75 -6.24 6.33
CA ILE A 35 14.66 -7.40 6.24
C ILE A 35 14.22 -8.59 7.09
N LEU A 36 13.11 -8.48 7.83
CA LEU A 36 12.58 -9.59 8.60
C LEU A 36 12.29 -10.78 7.68
N PRO A 37 12.82 -11.98 7.99
CA PRO A 37 12.53 -13.15 7.18
C PRO A 37 11.10 -13.67 7.43
N VAL A 38 10.39 -13.96 6.34
CA VAL A 38 9.08 -14.58 6.33
C VAL A 38 9.11 -15.73 5.32
N GLY A 39 8.83 -16.94 5.78
CA GLY A 39 9.07 -18.15 4.98
C GLY A 39 10.52 -18.26 4.51
N GLY A 40 11.48 -17.93 5.39
CA GLY A 40 12.91 -17.94 5.11
C GLY A 40 13.42 -16.87 4.13
N THR A 41 12.58 -15.94 3.70
CA THR A 41 12.94 -14.88 2.75
C THR A 41 12.63 -13.50 3.35
N PRO A 42 13.57 -12.52 3.32
CA PRO A 42 13.30 -11.14 3.73
C PRO A 42 12.04 -10.57 3.07
N MET A 43 11.20 -9.87 3.84
CA MET A 43 9.91 -9.35 3.35
C MET A 43 10.07 -8.49 2.10
N VAL A 44 11.06 -7.59 2.09
CA VAL A 44 11.32 -6.72 0.93
C VAL A 44 11.61 -7.52 -0.35
N LEU A 45 12.34 -8.64 -0.24
CA LEU A 45 12.64 -9.51 -1.38
C LEU A 45 11.41 -10.26 -1.88
N ARG A 46 10.48 -10.63 -1.00
CA ARG A 46 9.21 -11.23 -1.39
C ARG A 46 8.39 -10.25 -2.24
N VAL A 47 8.32 -8.99 -1.79
CA VAL A 47 7.62 -7.92 -2.52
C VAL A 47 8.30 -7.63 -3.87
N ILE A 48 9.64 -7.54 -3.91
CA ILE A 48 10.40 -7.35 -5.15
C ILE A 48 10.09 -8.48 -6.14
N ARG A 49 10.15 -9.74 -5.72
CA ARG A 49 9.85 -10.90 -6.58
C ARG A 49 8.43 -10.86 -7.14
N ALA A 50 7.45 -10.45 -6.35
CA ALA A 50 6.08 -10.31 -6.82
C ALA A 50 5.95 -9.21 -7.88
N LEU A 51 6.63 -8.08 -7.69
CA LEU A 51 6.67 -6.99 -8.68
C LEU A 51 7.39 -7.42 -9.97
N GLN A 52 8.56 -8.05 -9.86
CA GLN A 52 9.33 -8.53 -11.02
C GLN A 52 8.56 -9.59 -11.83
N ALA A 53 7.75 -10.43 -11.17
CA ALA A 53 6.91 -11.42 -11.81
C ALA A 53 5.61 -10.84 -12.41
N THR A 54 5.31 -9.55 -12.18
CA THR A 54 4.09 -8.91 -12.69
C THR A 54 4.34 -8.32 -14.08
N PRO A 55 3.60 -8.74 -15.12
CA PRO A 55 3.74 -8.18 -16.45
C PRO A 55 3.49 -6.67 -16.49
N GLY A 56 4.33 -5.92 -17.21
CA GLY A 56 4.20 -4.47 -17.38
C GLY A 56 4.86 -3.63 -16.29
N ILE A 57 5.38 -4.23 -15.22
CA ILE A 57 6.25 -3.55 -14.27
C ILE A 57 7.66 -3.44 -14.88
N GLY A 58 8.19 -2.22 -14.94
CA GLY A 58 9.55 -1.94 -15.43
C GLY A 58 10.52 -1.65 -14.28
N ARG A 59 10.75 -0.36 -13.99
CA ARG A 59 11.64 0.08 -12.91
C ARG A 59 11.04 -0.24 -11.55
N ILE A 60 11.85 -0.78 -10.65
CA ILE A 60 11.48 -1.03 -9.26
C ILE A 60 12.47 -0.30 -8.34
N ALA A 61 11.95 0.44 -7.37
CA ALA A 61 12.77 1.12 -6.37
C ALA A 61 12.32 0.78 -4.95
N VAL A 62 13.28 0.70 -4.03
CA VAL A 62 13.05 0.56 -2.58
C VAL A 62 13.33 1.90 -1.90
N CYS A 63 12.33 2.42 -1.21
CA CYS A 63 12.42 3.65 -0.45
C CYS A 63 12.73 3.34 1.01
N ILE A 64 13.97 3.63 1.46
CA ILE A 64 14.45 3.28 2.80
C ILE A 64 15.29 4.41 3.39
N ASP A 65 15.33 4.50 4.71
CA ASP A 65 16.10 5.50 5.47
C ASP A 65 17.58 5.13 5.61
N ASN A 66 17.89 3.84 5.69
CA ASN A 66 19.27 3.35 5.75
C ASN A 66 19.53 2.30 4.65
N PRO A 67 20.05 2.70 3.50
CA PRO A 67 20.35 1.80 2.38
C PRO A 67 21.29 0.64 2.72
N ALA A 68 22.26 0.86 3.61
CA ALA A 68 23.26 -0.15 3.97
C ALA A 68 22.64 -1.44 4.56
N VAL A 69 21.41 -1.35 5.06
CA VAL A 69 20.67 -2.53 5.54
C VAL A 69 20.35 -3.53 4.43
N LEU A 70 20.34 -3.05 3.18
CA LEU A 70 20.00 -3.83 2.00
C LEU A 70 21.23 -4.28 1.20
N ASP A 71 22.44 -3.93 1.67
CA ASP A 71 23.68 -4.29 0.99
C ASP A 71 23.82 -5.81 0.84
N GLY A 72 24.09 -6.26 -0.38
CA GLY A 72 24.18 -7.68 -0.71
C GLY A 72 22.85 -8.45 -0.73
N LEU A 73 21.72 -7.81 -0.41
CA LEU A 73 20.41 -8.44 -0.46
C LEU A 73 19.66 -8.16 -1.78
N LEU A 74 19.78 -6.96 -2.31
CA LEU A 74 18.97 -6.56 -3.47
C LEU A 74 19.57 -7.08 -4.78
N PRO A 75 18.70 -7.49 -5.74
CA PRO A 75 19.11 -7.63 -7.14
C PRO A 75 19.70 -6.32 -7.68
N SER A 76 20.63 -6.40 -8.64
CA SER A 76 21.37 -5.25 -9.16
C SER A 76 20.51 -4.26 -9.97
N ASP A 77 19.33 -4.67 -10.39
CA ASP A 77 18.35 -3.88 -11.16
C ASP A 77 17.39 -3.08 -10.26
N ILE A 78 17.50 -3.22 -8.93
CA ILE A 78 16.65 -2.51 -7.97
C ILE A 78 17.28 -1.19 -7.57
N GLU A 79 16.54 -0.11 -7.80
CA GLU A 79 16.98 1.24 -7.41
C GLU A 79 16.72 1.51 -5.92
N ILE A 80 17.49 2.41 -5.32
CA ILE A 80 17.28 2.88 -3.95
C ILE A 80 16.88 4.35 -3.99
N VAL A 81 15.80 4.68 -3.28
CA VAL A 81 15.29 6.03 -3.08
C VAL A 81 15.36 6.35 -1.58
N PRO A 82 15.95 7.48 -1.17
CA PRO A 82 15.95 7.88 0.24
C PRO A 82 14.52 8.09 0.75
N SER A 83 14.20 7.54 1.93
CA SER A 83 12.90 7.82 2.55
C SER A 83 12.88 9.22 3.19
N SER A 84 11.70 9.82 3.21
CA SER A 84 11.53 11.12 3.85
C SER A 84 11.34 10.95 5.36
N PRO A 85 12.01 11.77 6.20
CA PRO A 85 11.77 11.78 7.63
C PRO A 85 10.36 12.28 8.00
N ASN A 86 9.65 12.87 7.05
CA ASN A 86 8.29 13.40 7.24
C ASN A 86 7.18 12.35 7.04
N GLY A 87 7.53 11.07 6.94
CA GLY A 87 6.59 9.94 6.87
C GLY A 87 6.36 9.36 5.48
N PRO A 88 5.54 8.30 5.39
CA PRO A 88 5.36 7.55 4.14
C PRO A 88 4.74 8.38 3.01
N SER A 89 3.81 9.28 3.29
CA SER A 89 3.24 10.15 2.25
C SER A 89 4.27 11.10 1.63
N ALA A 90 5.23 11.58 2.42
CA ALA A 90 6.32 12.41 1.92
C ALA A 90 7.33 11.58 1.10
N SER A 91 7.55 10.33 1.48
CA SER A 91 8.37 9.38 0.71
C SER A 91 7.72 9.05 -0.63
N VAL A 92 6.39 8.86 -0.67
CA VAL A 92 5.65 8.69 -1.94
C VAL A 92 5.79 9.92 -2.84
N LEU A 93 5.66 11.12 -2.26
CA LEU A 93 5.81 12.37 -3.04
C LEU A 93 7.22 12.50 -3.63
N ALA A 94 8.26 12.17 -2.87
CA ALA A 94 9.63 12.13 -3.35
C ALA A 94 9.82 11.08 -4.46
N GLY A 95 9.26 9.89 -4.28
CA GLY A 95 9.26 8.83 -5.28
C GLY A 95 8.56 9.24 -6.59
N LEU A 96 7.39 9.90 -6.50
CA LEU A 96 6.69 10.45 -7.66
C LEU A 96 7.51 11.51 -8.39
N THR A 97 8.24 12.34 -7.65
CA THR A 97 9.11 13.36 -8.23
C THR A 97 10.30 12.73 -8.96
N GLN A 98 10.88 11.66 -8.41
CA GLN A 98 12.09 11.01 -8.96
C GLN A 98 11.76 10.01 -10.09
N MET A 99 10.70 9.23 -9.94
CA MET A 99 10.35 8.15 -10.85
C MET A 99 9.29 8.53 -11.87
N GLY A 100 8.54 9.62 -11.61
CA GLY A 100 7.42 10.05 -12.46
C GLY A 100 6.17 9.20 -12.28
N THR A 101 5.25 9.34 -13.22
CA THR A 101 4.00 8.56 -13.32
C THR A 101 3.94 7.85 -14.67
N PRO A 102 3.32 6.67 -14.79
CA PRO A 102 2.57 5.96 -13.75
C PRO A 102 3.48 5.27 -12.72
N LEU A 103 3.09 5.34 -11.43
CA LEU A 103 3.82 4.73 -10.31
C LEU A 103 2.90 3.85 -9.47
N LEU A 104 3.27 2.59 -9.31
CA LEU A 104 2.67 1.66 -8.35
C LEU A 104 3.43 1.78 -7.02
N VAL A 105 2.73 1.96 -5.92
CA VAL A 105 3.32 2.04 -4.58
C VAL A 105 2.80 0.91 -3.73
N THR A 106 3.71 0.22 -3.05
CA THR A 106 3.41 -0.80 -2.04
C THR A 106 4.35 -0.66 -0.85
N THR A 107 4.18 -1.51 0.17
CA THR A 107 5.02 -1.49 1.37
C THR A 107 5.79 -2.79 1.52
N ALA A 108 6.96 -2.76 2.14
CA ALA A 108 7.80 -3.94 2.35
C ALA A 108 7.14 -5.00 3.27
N ASP A 109 6.22 -4.58 4.14
CA ASP A 109 5.48 -5.46 5.05
C ASP A 109 4.29 -6.20 4.40
N ASN A 110 4.02 -5.93 3.12
CA ASN A 110 3.06 -6.69 2.31
C ASN A 110 3.71 -8.01 1.81
N ALA A 111 4.19 -8.83 2.74
CA ALA A 111 5.03 -10.01 2.47
C ALA A 111 4.30 -11.13 1.70
N LEU A 112 2.97 -11.09 1.64
CA LEU A 112 2.12 -12.01 0.87
C LEU A 112 1.81 -11.52 -0.53
N LEU A 113 2.27 -10.34 -0.94
CA LEU A 113 1.97 -9.74 -2.25
C LEU A 113 2.21 -10.75 -3.38
N ARG A 114 1.25 -10.81 -4.32
CA ARG A 114 1.28 -11.74 -5.46
C ARG A 114 1.10 -10.99 -6.78
N PRO A 115 1.71 -11.48 -7.87
CA PRO A 115 1.55 -10.89 -9.20
C PRO A 115 0.09 -10.84 -9.66
N GLU A 116 -0.71 -11.85 -9.26
CA GLU A 116 -2.12 -11.96 -9.63
C GLU A 116 -2.95 -10.82 -9.00
N TRP A 117 -2.65 -10.43 -7.75
CA TRP A 117 -3.34 -9.31 -7.08
C TRP A 117 -3.00 -7.97 -7.71
N ILE A 118 -1.72 -7.78 -8.09
CA ILE A 118 -1.29 -6.58 -8.79
C ILE A 118 -1.98 -6.49 -10.16
N SER A 119 -1.99 -7.60 -10.91
CA SER A 119 -2.64 -7.68 -12.23
C SER A 119 -4.15 -7.44 -12.12
N GLU A 120 -4.82 -8.05 -11.12
CA GLU A 120 -6.24 -7.82 -10.84
C GLU A 120 -6.51 -6.35 -10.52
N PHE A 121 -5.70 -5.75 -9.65
CA PHE A 121 -5.81 -4.34 -9.29
C PHE A 121 -5.71 -3.44 -10.51
N LEU A 122 -4.67 -3.60 -11.31
CA LEU A 122 -4.43 -2.80 -12.51
C LEU A 122 -5.53 -2.97 -13.56
N ALA A 123 -6.02 -4.20 -13.75
CA ALA A 123 -7.10 -4.50 -14.70
C ALA A 123 -8.46 -3.91 -14.27
N LYS A 124 -8.72 -3.83 -12.97
CA LYS A 124 -9.96 -3.27 -12.43
C LYS A 124 -9.96 -1.74 -12.31
N CYS A 125 -8.78 -1.09 -12.33
CA CYS A 125 -8.70 0.36 -12.30
C CYS A 125 -9.29 0.97 -13.57
N SER A 126 -10.22 1.91 -13.42
CA SER A 126 -10.74 2.68 -14.56
C SER A 126 -9.59 3.41 -15.29
N PRO A 127 -9.57 3.42 -16.64
CA PRO A 127 -8.57 4.17 -17.40
C PRO A 127 -8.54 5.67 -17.11
N GLN A 128 -9.65 6.23 -16.65
CA GLN A 128 -9.79 7.65 -16.32
C GLN A 128 -9.38 7.99 -14.89
N THR A 129 -8.99 6.99 -14.09
CA THR A 129 -8.59 7.20 -12.70
C THR A 129 -7.16 7.71 -12.61
N ASP A 130 -6.96 8.84 -11.90
CA ASP A 130 -5.64 9.41 -11.63
C ASP A 130 -4.95 8.67 -10.48
N VAL A 131 -5.71 8.31 -9.43
CA VAL A 131 -5.20 7.57 -8.29
C VAL A 131 -6.16 6.47 -7.86
N ALA A 132 -5.64 5.28 -7.62
CA ALA A 132 -6.40 4.16 -7.09
C ALA A 132 -5.73 3.56 -5.86
N ALA A 133 -6.54 2.99 -4.97
CA ALA A 133 -6.08 2.19 -3.83
C ALA A 133 -6.79 0.84 -3.83
N ALA A 134 -6.01 -0.24 -3.68
CA ALA A 134 -6.54 -1.58 -3.52
C ALA A 134 -7.09 -1.78 -2.11
N VAL A 135 -8.24 -2.41 -2.01
CA VAL A 135 -8.91 -2.74 -0.75
C VAL A 135 -9.45 -4.17 -0.80
N ALA A 136 -9.51 -4.83 0.36
CA ALA A 136 -10.16 -6.13 0.47
C ALA A 136 -11.47 -5.97 1.27
N PRO A 137 -12.63 -6.34 0.69
CA PRO A 137 -13.91 -6.31 1.39
C PRO A 137 -13.87 -7.20 2.64
N GLU A 138 -14.54 -6.78 3.73
CA GLU A 138 -14.56 -7.50 5.01
C GLU A 138 -15.00 -8.97 4.82
N ALA A 139 -16.05 -9.21 4.04
CA ALA A 139 -16.54 -10.57 3.77
C ALA A 139 -15.48 -11.46 3.09
N VAL A 140 -14.68 -10.88 2.20
CA VAL A 140 -13.59 -11.57 1.49
C VAL A 140 -12.44 -11.87 2.46
N VAL A 141 -12.06 -10.88 3.28
CA VAL A 141 -11.00 -11.08 4.30
C VAL A 141 -11.39 -12.17 5.31
N LEU A 142 -12.62 -12.15 5.82
CA LEU A 142 -13.08 -13.14 6.80
C LEU A 142 -13.23 -14.54 6.20
N ARG A 143 -13.53 -14.65 4.90
CA ARG A 143 -13.56 -15.92 4.18
C ARG A 143 -12.15 -16.52 4.06
N ASP A 144 -11.16 -15.72 3.62
CA ASP A 144 -9.84 -16.22 3.23
C ASP A 144 -8.86 -16.24 4.40
N VAL A 145 -9.12 -15.44 5.44
CA VAL A 145 -8.28 -15.31 6.65
C VAL A 145 -9.18 -15.35 7.88
N PRO A 146 -9.81 -16.50 8.16
CA PRO A 146 -10.73 -16.65 9.30
C PRO A 146 -9.98 -16.40 10.62
N GLY A 147 -10.64 -15.70 11.55
CA GLY A 147 -10.07 -15.36 12.87
C GLY A 147 -9.09 -14.18 12.88
N THR A 148 -8.88 -13.54 11.74
CA THR A 148 -8.04 -12.33 11.68
C THR A 148 -8.62 -11.19 12.51
N ARG A 149 -7.72 -10.37 13.12
CA ARG A 149 -8.08 -9.17 13.88
C ARG A 149 -7.75 -7.88 13.12
N ARG A 150 -8.03 -7.86 11.81
CA ARG A 150 -7.77 -6.67 10.96
C ARG A 150 -8.75 -5.53 11.29
N THR A 151 -8.27 -4.31 11.10
CA THR A 151 -9.12 -3.12 11.21
C THR A 151 -9.90 -2.93 9.90
N PHE A 152 -11.21 -2.76 10.00
CA PHE A 152 -12.07 -2.48 8.85
C PHE A 152 -12.59 -1.05 8.88
N ILE A 153 -12.44 -0.35 7.76
CA ILE A 153 -13.11 0.93 7.50
C ILE A 153 -14.52 0.61 7.04
N ARG A 154 -15.53 1.13 7.76
CA ARG A 154 -16.94 0.86 7.48
C ARG A 154 -17.59 2.04 6.77
N LEU A 155 -17.92 1.85 5.50
CA LEU A 155 -18.76 2.75 4.71
C LEU A 155 -20.20 2.20 4.65
N ALA A 156 -21.13 2.99 4.10
CA ALA A 156 -22.52 2.59 3.99
C ALA A 156 -22.74 1.41 3.04
N ASP A 157 -21.90 1.32 2.02
CA ASP A 157 -21.97 0.34 0.92
C ASP A 157 -20.89 -0.74 0.99
N MET A 158 -19.88 -0.58 1.84
CA MET A 158 -18.78 -1.56 1.97
C MET A 158 -18.00 -1.36 3.28
N ALA A 159 -17.66 -2.47 3.94
CA ALA A 159 -16.61 -2.51 4.94
C ALA A 159 -15.36 -3.16 4.31
N PHE A 160 -14.17 -2.60 4.54
CA PHE A 160 -12.94 -3.08 3.91
C PHE A 160 -11.69 -2.81 4.74
N SER A 161 -10.62 -3.54 4.45
CA SER A 161 -9.25 -3.25 4.88
C SER A 161 -8.39 -2.82 3.70
N GLY A 162 -7.40 -1.96 3.91
CA GLY A 162 -6.43 -1.58 2.88
C GLY A 162 -5.49 -2.74 2.53
N CYS A 163 -5.03 -2.77 1.27
CA CYS A 163 -4.09 -3.78 0.77
C CYS A 163 -2.68 -3.23 0.56
N ASN A 164 -2.37 -2.05 1.07
CA ASN A 164 -1.05 -1.41 0.89
C ASN A 164 -0.56 -1.41 -0.56
N LEU A 165 -1.48 -1.20 -1.51
CA LEU A 165 -1.21 -1.16 -2.95
C LEU A 165 -1.95 0.04 -3.55
N PHE A 166 -1.18 0.96 -4.15
CA PHE A 166 -1.69 2.24 -4.67
C PHE A 166 -1.15 2.49 -6.06
N LEU A 167 -1.99 3.00 -6.95
CA LEU A 167 -1.60 3.45 -8.28
C LEU A 167 -1.71 4.98 -8.37
N PHE A 168 -0.63 5.63 -8.74
CA PHE A 168 -0.56 7.04 -9.11
C PHE A 168 -0.34 7.09 -10.62
N ARG A 169 -1.42 7.25 -11.39
CA ARG A 169 -1.40 7.06 -12.85
C ARG A 169 -0.93 8.28 -13.60
N THR A 170 -1.36 9.46 -13.18
CA THR A 170 -1.09 10.72 -13.90
C THR A 170 -0.33 11.72 -13.04
N PRO A 171 0.30 12.74 -13.62
CA PRO A 171 0.93 13.82 -12.85
C PRO A 171 -0.03 14.53 -11.88
N ALA A 172 -1.33 14.57 -12.18
CA ALA A 172 -2.33 15.16 -11.28
C ALA A 172 -2.40 14.42 -9.93
N SER A 173 -2.05 13.13 -9.88
CA SER A 173 -2.03 12.31 -8.66
C SER A 173 -1.06 12.81 -7.57
N LEU A 174 -0.07 13.67 -7.91
CA LEU A 174 0.76 14.37 -6.93
C LEU A 174 -0.09 15.17 -5.92
N GLN A 175 -1.22 15.72 -6.34
CA GLN A 175 -2.12 16.47 -5.46
C GLN A 175 -2.78 15.56 -4.41
N VAL A 176 -3.03 14.29 -4.74
CA VAL A 176 -3.54 13.31 -3.78
C VAL A 176 -2.45 12.93 -2.78
N ALA A 177 -1.20 12.75 -3.21
CA ALA A 177 -0.09 12.51 -2.30
C ALA A 177 0.11 13.68 -1.32
N ALA A 178 -0.02 14.93 -1.80
CA ALA A 178 0.01 16.13 -0.97
C ALA A 178 -1.18 16.21 0.01
N LEU A 179 -2.39 15.82 -0.42
CA LEU A 179 -3.56 15.72 0.46
C LEU A 179 -3.34 14.64 1.53
N TRP A 180 -2.82 13.48 1.15
CA TRP A 180 -2.48 12.41 2.10
C TRP A 180 -1.49 12.90 3.16
N GLN A 181 -0.45 13.65 2.77
CA GLN A 181 0.50 14.22 3.72
C GLN A 181 -0.18 15.14 4.75
N ARG A 182 -1.18 15.94 4.33
CA ARG A 182 -1.98 16.77 5.26
C ARG A 182 -2.80 15.92 6.24
N VAL A 183 -3.41 14.84 5.74
CA VAL A 183 -4.17 13.89 6.57
C VAL A 183 -3.25 13.18 7.56
N GLU A 184 -2.09 12.71 7.10
CA GLU A 184 -1.10 12.02 7.93
C GLU A 184 -0.58 12.90 9.08
N LYS A 185 -0.25 14.16 8.81
CA LYS A 185 0.15 15.14 9.83
C LYS A 185 -0.94 15.37 10.90
N ASN A 186 -2.19 15.21 10.52
CA ASN A 186 -3.34 15.41 11.41
C ASN A 186 -3.92 14.11 11.99
N ARG A 187 -3.26 12.94 11.82
CA ARG A 187 -3.81 11.63 12.23
C ARG A 187 -4.18 11.53 13.72
N LYS A 188 -3.52 12.30 14.59
CA LYS A 188 -3.83 12.39 16.03
C LYS A 188 -4.96 13.39 16.35
N HIS A 189 -5.48 14.11 15.35
CA HIS A 189 -6.50 15.15 15.49
C HIS A 189 -7.70 14.86 14.57
N PRO A 190 -8.59 13.93 14.94
CA PRO A 190 -9.69 13.49 14.08
C PRO A 190 -10.62 14.64 13.64
N LEU A 191 -10.81 15.65 14.50
CA LEU A 191 -11.60 16.84 14.15
C LEU A 191 -10.96 17.65 13.02
N ARG A 192 -9.61 17.75 12.98
CA ARG A 192 -8.92 18.44 11.87
C ARG A 192 -9.06 17.69 10.55
N ILE A 193 -8.98 16.35 10.60
CA ILE A 193 -9.24 15.51 9.41
C ILE A 193 -10.70 15.69 8.94
N ALA A 194 -11.64 15.71 9.87
CA ALA A 194 -13.05 15.93 9.57
C ALA A 194 -13.30 17.31 8.93
N TRP A 195 -12.66 18.35 9.44
CA TRP A 195 -12.69 19.68 8.82
C TRP A 195 -12.04 19.71 7.44
N LEU A 196 -10.90 19.05 7.25
CA LEU A 196 -10.21 18.92 5.96
C LEU A 196 -11.10 18.23 4.93
N LEU A 197 -11.76 17.14 5.31
CA LEU A 197 -12.71 16.44 4.45
C LEU A 197 -14.03 17.16 4.26
N GLY A 198 -14.36 18.10 5.16
CA GLY A 198 -15.53 18.95 5.12
C GLY A 198 -16.76 18.38 5.84
N PRO A 199 -17.68 19.30 6.29
CA PRO A 199 -18.79 18.95 7.17
C PRO A 199 -19.78 17.97 6.53
N GLY A 200 -19.97 18.00 5.22
CA GLY A 200 -20.87 17.08 4.51
C GLY A 200 -20.40 15.63 4.55
N ILE A 201 -19.09 15.37 4.49
CA ILE A 201 -18.52 14.02 4.65
C ILE A 201 -18.63 13.57 6.10
N LEU A 202 -18.32 14.47 7.05
CA LEU A 202 -18.45 14.16 8.46
C LEU A 202 -19.89 13.77 8.83
N LEU A 203 -20.88 14.57 8.42
CA LEU A 203 -22.29 14.28 8.67
C LEU A 203 -22.69 12.92 8.07
N ARG A 204 -22.30 12.62 6.83
CA ARG A 204 -22.56 11.33 6.21
C ARG A 204 -21.88 10.18 6.96
N ALA A 205 -20.66 10.37 7.46
CA ALA A 205 -19.94 9.36 8.24
C ALA A 205 -20.66 9.08 9.59
N VAL A 206 -21.02 10.15 10.33
CA VAL A 206 -21.76 10.04 11.61
C VAL A 206 -23.12 9.36 11.40
N CYS A 207 -23.84 9.72 10.33
CA CYS A 207 -25.12 9.10 9.98
C CYS A 207 -24.98 7.71 9.32
N LYS A 208 -23.76 7.16 9.22
CA LYS A 208 -23.47 5.88 8.52
C LYS A 208 -23.98 5.83 7.07
N LYS A 209 -24.00 7.00 6.40
CA LYS A 209 -24.45 7.18 5.00
C LYS A 209 -23.31 7.53 4.05
N LEU A 210 -22.06 7.49 4.51
CA LEU A 210 -20.90 7.74 3.66
C LEU A 210 -20.64 6.52 2.79
N THR A 211 -20.83 6.64 1.49
CA THR A 211 -20.53 5.60 0.50
C THR A 211 -19.12 5.73 -0.05
N ARG A 212 -18.58 4.66 -0.62
CA ARG A 212 -17.31 4.63 -1.36
C ARG A 212 -17.26 5.72 -2.44
N ALA A 213 -18.30 5.80 -3.26
CA ALA A 213 -18.39 6.80 -4.34
C ALA A 213 -18.34 8.24 -3.80
N ALA A 214 -19.05 8.53 -2.69
CA ALA A 214 -19.05 9.84 -2.07
C ALA A 214 -17.68 10.21 -1.48
N LEU A 215 -16.98 9.25 -0.89
CA LEU A 215 -15.62 9.43 -0.37
C LEU A 215 -14.63 9.73 -1.51
N CYS A 216 -14.61 8.90 -2.55
CA CYS A 216 -13.74 9.09 -3.71
C CYS A 216 -14.02 10.42 -4.43
N LYS A 217 -15.29 10.76 -4.63
CA LYS A 217 -15.69 12.07 -5.20
C LYS A 217 -15.17 13.24 -4.37
N ARG A 218 -15.21 13.13 -3.03
CA ARG A 218 -14.68 14.19 -2.17
C ARG A 218 -13.17 14.30 -2.23
N ILE A 219 -12.44 13.18 -2.21
CA ILE A 219 -10.98 13.17 -2.41
C ILE A 219 -10.65 13.85 -3.74
N GLY A 220 -11.33 13.46 -4.80
CA GLY A 220 -11.17 14.07 -6.12
C GLY A 220 -11.42 15.58 -6.13
N ALA A 221 -12.50 16.04 -5.49
CA ALA A 221 -12.81 17.48 -5.38
C ALA A 221 -11.76 18.28 -4.59
N LEU A 222 -11.11 17.65 -3.60
CA LEU A 222 -10.06 18.29 -2.79
C LEU A 222 -8.71 18.36 -3.50
N SER A 223 -8.45 17.43 -4.40
CA SER A 223 -7.18 17.28 -5.12
C SER A 223 -7.24 17.64 -6.60
N GLY A 224 -8.42 17.90 -7.15
CA GLY A 224 -8.59 18.12 -8.60
C GLY A 224 -8.33 16.88 -9.43
N THR A 225 -8.59 15.67 -8.88
CA THR A 225 -8.26 14.38 -9.51
C THR A 225 -9.47 13.43 -9.50
N THR A 226 -9.32 12.32 -10.19
CA THR A 226 -10.22 11.16 -10.08
C THR A 226 -9.60 10.11 -9.17
N ALA A 227 -10.30 9.75 -8.08
CA ALA A 227 -9.85 8.76 -7.10
C ALA A 227 -10.76 7.53 -7.10
N GLU A 228 -10.18 6.34 -6.88
CA GLU A 228 -10.92 5.08 -6.88
C GLU A 228 -10.44 4.15 -5.77
N LEU A 229 -11.38 3.41 -5.14
CA LEU A 229 -11.10 2.25 -4.30
C LEU A 229 -11.44 0.98 -5.09
N VAL A 230 -10.46 0.12 -5.31
CA VAL A 230 -10.58 -1.08 -6.15
C VAL A 230 -10.64 -2.32 -5.25
N PRO A 231 -11.78 -3.03 -5.19
CA PRO A 231 -11.89 -4.23 -4.39
C PRO A 231 -11.19 -5.42 -5.05
N LEU A 232 -10.29 -6.08 -4.29
CA LEU A 232 -9.65 -7.33 -4.67
C LEU A 232 -10.50 -8.54 -4.26
N SER A 233 -10.32 -9.63 -4.97
CA SER A 233 -11.06 -10.87 -4.79
C SER A 233 -10.43 -11.82 -3.77
N ASP A 234 -9.20 -11.55 -3.31
CA ASP A 234 -8.46 -12.33 -2.31
C ASP A 234 -8.24 -11.50 -1.03
N GLY A 235 -8.78 -11.98 0.09
CA GLY A 235 -8.69 -11.30 1.38
C GLY A 235 -7.30 -11.30 2.00
N ARG A 236 -6.42 -12.22 1.59
CA ARG A 236 -5.02 -12.28 2.04
C ARG A 236 -4.22 -11.06 1.59
N ALA A 237 -4.67 -10.36 0.54
CA ALA A 237 -4.07 -9.11 0.08
C ALA A 237 -4.11 -7.98 1.13
N ALA A 238 -4.99 -8.08 2.14
CA ALA A 238 -5.04 -7.12 3.24
C ALA A 238 -4.11 -7.48 4.41
N VAL A 239 -3.36 -8.58 4.33
CA VAL A 239 -2.47 -9.03 5.42
C VAL A 239 -1.10 -8.38 5.24
N ASP A 240 -0.75 -7.49 6.19
CA ASP A 240 0.60 -6.96 6.37
C ASP A 240 1.17 -7.42 7.71
N VAL A 241 2.48 -7.37 7.86
CA VAL A 241 3.19 -7.85 9.07
C VAL A 241 3.53 -6.66 9.96
N ASP A 242 2.64 -6.33 10.91
CA ASP A 242 2.85 -5.22 11.86
C ASP A 242 3.10 -5.68 13.31
N LYS A 243 2.72 -6.91 13.63
CA LYS A 243 2.78 -7.50 14.98
C LYS A 243 3.25 -8.94 14.89
N PRO A 244 3.77 -9.53 15.99
CA PRO A 244 4.14 -10.95 16.02
C PRO A 244 3.02 -11.91 15.57
N ALA A 245 1.76 -11.61 15.93
CA ALA A 245 0.62 -12.41 15.48
C ALA A 245 0.39 -12.34 13.95
N ASP A 246 0.72 -11.21 13.31
CA ASP A 246 0.64 -11.09 11.85
C ASP A 246 1.75 -11.89 11.17
N LEU A 247 2.95 -11.97 11.79
CA LEU A 247 4.04 -12.79 11.30
C LEU A 247 3.65 -14.28 11.35
N GLU A 248 3.14 -14.76 12.49
CA GLU A 248 2.67 -16.14 12.62
C GLU A 248 1.58 -16.49 11.61
N LEU A 249 0.63 -15.58 11.41
CA LEU A 249 -0.43 -15.73 10.41
C LEU A 249 0.15 -15.83 9.00
N THR A 250 1.08 -14.93 8.67
CA THR A 250 1.72 -14.87 7.35
C THR A 250 2.51 -16.15 7.07
N GLU A 251 3.27 -16.66 8.05
CA GLU A 251 3.99 -17.93 7.95
C GLU A 251 3.04 -19.11 7.69
N LYS A 252 1.92 -19.17 8.41
CA LYS A 252 0.90 -20.21 8.19
C LYS A 252 0.30 -20.16 6.79
N LEU A 253 0.00 -18.97 6.29
CA LEU A 253 -0.55 -18.78 4.94
C LEU A 253 0.46 -19.19 3.86
N ILE A 254 1.75 -18.87 4.04
CA ILE A 254 2.81 -19.30 3.12
C ILE A 254 2.96 -20.82 3.11
N ALA A 255 2.96 -21.45 4.30
CA ALA A 255 3.07 -22.91 4.41
C ALA A 255 1.89 -23.62 3.75
N ALA A 256 0.66 -23.09 3.94
CA ALA A 256 -0.54 -23.62 3.29
C ALA A 256 -0.47 -23.50 1.76
N ASP A 257 0.03 -22.37 1.23
CA ASP A 257 0.22 -22.18 -0.21
C ASP A 257 1.27 -23.13 -0.80
N ALA A 258 2.33 -23.42 -0.07
CA ALA A 258 3.35 -24.39 -0.49
C ALA A 258 2.77 -25.80 -0.57
N ALA A 259 1.99 -26.20 0.44
CA ALA A 259 1.33 -27.51 0.49
C ALA A 259 0.28 -27.70 -0.63
N ALA A 260 -0.40 -26.62 -1.03
CA ALA A 260 -1.41 -26.69 -2.11
C ALA A 260 -0.81 -26.80 -3.53
N LYS A 261 0.51 -26.59 -3.67
CA LYS A 261 1.25 -26.69 -4.96
C LYS A 261 1.96 -28.03 -5.16
N THR A 262 1.99 -28.86 -4.10
CA THR A 262 2.57 -30.21 -4.09
C THR A 262 1.50 -31.25 -4.33
#